data_12f50b2e5feb17e1897e7917bb6a79c3
#
_entry.id   12f50b2e5feb17e1897e7917bb6a79c3
#
_cell.length_a   1.000
_cell.length_b   1.000
_cell.length_c   1.000
_cell.angle_alpha   90.00
_cell.angle_beta   90.00
_cell.angle_gamma   90.00
#
_symmetry.space_group_name_H-M   'P 1'
#
loop_
_entity.id
_entity.type
_entity.pdbx_description
1 polymer ?
#
loop_
_entity_poly.entity_id
_entity_poly.type
_entity_poly.pdbx_seq_one_letter_code
_entity_poly.pdbx_strand_id
1 'polypeptide(L)'
;MSYCVALKLTRGLIFMSDTLTNGGVDNISYYPKTFSWGIPGERQIFLSTAGNLATTQSVVSTLSEQTKVTNERDPSILHAPTMFQVARIVSRTLSEVIGDSAPGQQVADSAFSATMILGGQIKGSEMRLYL
;
A
#
# COMPACT_ATOMS: atom_id res chain seq x y z
N MET A 1 1.74 17.52 1.03
CA MET A 1 0.56 17.01 1.79
C MET A 1 -0.24 16.10 0.87
N SER A 2 -0.65 14.95 1.37
CA SER A 2 -1.42 13.98 0.60
C SER A 2 -2.84 13.88 1.12
N TYR A 3 -3.79 13.74 0.22
CA TYR A 3 -5.19 13.52 0.54
C TYR A 3 -5.65 12.21 -0.07
N CYS A 4 -5.97 11.25 0.78
CA CYS A 4 -6.45 9.94 0.36
C CYS A 4 -7.72 9.59 1.12
N VAL A 5 -8.70 9.09 0.41
CA VAL A 5 -9.98 8.65 0.98
C VAL A 5 -10.33 7.27 0.45
N ALA A 6 -10.81 6.42 1.34
CA ALA A 6 -11.39 5.14 0.96
C ALA A 6 -12.72 4.96 1.66
N LEU A 7 -13.71 4.46 0.93
CA LEU A 7 -15.06 4.21 1.43
C LEU A 7 -15.43 2.76 1.17
N LYS A 8 -15.98 2.12 2.20
CA LYS A 8 -16.58 0.80 2.07
C LYS A 8 -18.10 0.97 2.01
N LEU A 9 -18.67 0.64 0.86
CA LEU A 9 -20.11 0.69 0.61
C LEU A 9 -20.67 -0.73 0.54
N THR A 10 -22.00 -0.84 0.48
CA THR A 10 -22.67 -2.15 0.40
C THR A 10 -22.22 -2.97 -0.80
N ARG A 11 -21.97 -2.32 -1.94
CA ARG A 11 -21.65 -3.00 -3.21
C ARG A 11 -20.20 -2.86 -3.67
N GLY A 12 -19.38 -2.15 -2.94
CA GLY A 12 -18.00 -1.96 -3.40
C GLY A 12 -17.19 -1.05 -2.51
N LEU A 13 -15.93 -0.92 -2.90
CA LEU A 13 -14.99 0.01 -2.30
C LEU A 13 -14.73 1.16 -3.26
N ILE A 14 -14.56 2.36 -2.72
CA ILE A 14 -14.18 3.54 -3.49
C ILE A 14 -12.88 4.07 -2.92
N PHE A 15 -11.90 4.27 -3.80
CA PHE A 15 -10.64 4.91 -3.46
C PHE A 15 -10.47 6.19 -4.25
N MET A 16 -10.02 7.23 -3.57
CA MET A 16 -9.74 8.51 -4.21
C MET A 16 -8.52 9.14 -3.56
N SER A 17 -7.63 9.68 -4.39
CA SER A 17 -6.47 10.42 -3.89
C SER A 17 -6.15 11.56 -4.83
N ASP A 18 -5.43 12.57 -4.31
CA ASP A 18 -4.81 13.57 -5.16
C ASP A 18 -3.52 13.00 -5.77
N THR A 19 -2.90 13.74 -6.67
CA THR A 19 -1.62 13.37 -7.29
C THR A 19 -0.53 14.41 -7.08
N LEU A 20 -0.87 15.49 -6.37
CA LEU A 20 0.05 16.60 -6.17
C LEU A 20 1.06 16.29 -5.08
N THR A 21 2.33 16.41 -5.41
CA THR A 21 3.43 16.28 -4.48
C THR A 21 4.23 17.56 -4.44
N ASN A 22 4.39 18.12 -3.24
CA ASN A 22 5.18 19.34 -3.02
C ASN A 22 6.46 18.97 -2.28
N GLY A 23 7.59 19.09 -2.96
CA GLY A 23 8.92 18.78 -2.42
C GLY A 23 9.74 20.01 -2.05
N GLY A 24 9.12 21.17 -1.86
CA GLY A 24 9.80 22.42 -1.53
C GLY A 24 9.12 23.63 -2.18
N VAL A 25 9.71 24.81 -2.02
CA VAL A 25 9.08 26.09 -2.39
C VAL A 25 8.70 26.17 -3.87
N ASP A 26 9.44 25.53 -4.76
CA ASP A 26 9.18 25.59 -6.20
C ASP A 26 9.15 24.21 -6.87
N ASN A 27 9.04 23.12 -6.08
CA ASN A 27 9.16 21.79 -6.62
C ASN A 27 7.83 21.04 -6.52
N ILE A 28 6.92 21.34 -7.45
CA ILE A 28 5.61 20.70 -7.54
C ILE A 28 5.69 19.61 -8.60
N SER A 29 5.30 18.40 -8.22
CA SER A 29 5.29 17.25 -9.10
C SER A 29 3.99 16.47 -8.93
N TYR A 30 3.64 15.69 -9.95
CA TYR A 30 2.44 14.87 -9.93
C TYR A 30 2.83 13.40 -9.94
N TYR A 31 2.43 12.66 -8.91
CA TYR A 31 2.69 11.23 -8.78
C TYR A 31 1.41 10.50 -8.35
N PRO A 32 1.17 9.30 -8.87
CA PRO A 32 0.05 8.51 -8.38
C PRO A 32 0.27 8.14 -6.91
N LYS A 33 -0.80 8.17 -6.14
CA LYS A 33 -0.80 7.80 -4.72
C LYS A 33 -1.68 6.60 -4.44
N THR A 34 -2.42 6.13 -5.44
CA THR A 34 -3.25 4.93 -5.36
C THR A 34 -2.76 3.93 -6.39
N PHE A 35 -2.50 2.72 -5.91
CA PHE A 35 -1.95 1.63 -6.72
C PHE A 35 -2.88 0.43 -6.64
N SER A 36 -2.86 -0.42 -7.67
CA SER A 36 -3.72 -1.59 -7.69
C SER A 36 -2.98 -2.81 -8.22
N TRP A 37 -3.38 -3.95 -7.71
CA TRP A 37 -2.93 -5.27 -8.17
C TRP A 37 -4.15 -6.16 -8.25
N GLY A 38 -4.21 -7.02 -9.24
CA GLY A 38 -5.36 -7.88 -9.37
C GLY A 38 -5.14 -9.06 -10.29
N ILE A 39 -5.98 -10.06 -10.09
CA ILE A 39 -6.16 -11.20 -10.99
C ILE A 39 -7.63 -11.18 -11.39
N PRO A 40 -7.95 -10.98 -12.69
CA PRO A 40 -9.34 -10.87 -13.12
C PRO A 40 -10.19 -12.06 -12.65
N GLY A 41 -11.35 -11.76 -12.07
CA GLY A 41 -12.27 -12.76 -11.56
C GLY A 41 -11.87 -13.43 -10.24
N GLU A 42 -10.68 -13.14 -9.70
CA GLU A 42 -10.20 -13.76 -8.48
C GLU A 42 -9.98 -12.75 -7.36
N ARG A 43 -9.25 -11.67 -7.62
CA ARG A 43 -9.04 -10.62 -6.60
C ARG A 43 -8.75 -9.27 -7.21
N GLN A 44 -8.99 -8.23 -6.42
CA GLN A 44 -8.59 -6.87 -6.71
C GLN A 44 -8.15 -6.20 -5.41
N ILE A 45 -6.97 -5.59 -5.42
CA ILE A 45 -6.35 -4.99 -4.26
C ILE A 45 -5.96 -3.56 -4.60
N PHE A 46 -6.29 -2.61 -3.73
CA PHE A 46 -5.92 -1.20 -3.86
C PHE A 46 -5.17 -0.73 -2.63
N LEU A 47 -4.17 0.10 -2.86
CA LEU A 47 -3.34 0.70 -1.82
C LEU A 47 -3.21 2.19 -2.09
N SER A 48 -3.69 3.01 -1.17
CA SER A 48 -3.47 4.47 -1.19
C SER A 48 -2.39 4.83 -0.18
N THR A 49 -1.49 5.72 -0.57
CA THR A 49 -0.30 6.04 0.22
C THR A 49 -0.22 7.52 0.52
N ALA A 50 0.29 7.85 1.70
CA ALA A 50 0.59 9.21 2.14
C ALA A 50 1.83 9.21 3.00
N GLY A 51 2.62 10.29 2.96
CA GLY A 51 3.83 10.44 3.76
C GLY A 51 5.07 10.56 2.89
N ASN A 52 6.19 10.06 3.37
CA ASN A 52 7.47 10.15 2.66
C ASN A 52 7.42 9.42 1.32
N LEU A 53 7.74 10.12 0.24
CA LEU A 53 7.62 9.60 -1.12
C LEU A 53 8.58 8.44 -1.37
N ALA A 54 9.82 8.54 -0.90
CA ALA A 54 10.80 7.46 -1.08
C ALA A 54 10.34 6.18 -0.36
N THR A 55 9.79 6.32 0.84
CA THR A 55 9.24 5.19 1.60
C THR A 55 8.07 4.54 0.86
N THR A 56 7.11 5.34 0.40
CA THR A 56 5.93 4.81 -0.29
C THR A 56 6.30 4.14 -1.61
N GLN A 57 7.22 4.73 -2.38
CA GLN A 57 7.70 4.14 -3.63
C GLN A 57 8.46 2.83 -3.39
N SER A 58 9.26 2.76 -2.34
CA SER A 58 9.98 1.52 -2.00
C SER A 58 9.02 0.41 -1.60
N VAL A 59 7.99 0.70 -0.84
CA VAL A 59 6.97 -0.28 -0.46
C VAL A 59 6.24 -0.80 -1.70
N VAL A 60 5.76 0.09 -2.55
CA VAL A 60 5.03 -0.29 -3.76
C VAL A 60 5.91 -1.12 -4.69
N SER A 61 7.16 -0.72 -4.89
CA SER A 61 8.10 -1.46 -5.72
C SER A 61 8.38 -2.85 -5.16
N THR A 62 8.57 -2.97 -3.85
CA THR A 62 8.80 -4.26 -3.19
C THR A 62 7.59 -5.18 -3.34
N LEU A 63 6.39 -4.67 -3.11
CA LEU A 63 5.16 -5.45 -3.28
C LEU A 63 5.00 -5.93 -4.72
N SER A 64 5.27 -5.06 -5.69
CA SER A 64 5.17 -5.40 -7.11
C SER A 64 6.20 -6.45 -7.52
N GLU A 65 7.44 -6.35 -7.04
CA GLU A 65 8.47 -7.34 -7.35
C GLU A 65 8.13 -8.71 -6.77
N GLN A 66 7.57 -8.76 -5.56
CA GLN A 66 7.17 -10.02 -4.93
C GLN A 66 6.06 -10.74 -5.72
N THR A 67 5.22 -10.02 -6.46
CA THR A 67 4.17 -10.66 -7.27
C THR A 67 4.71 -11.42 -8.47
N LYS A 68 5.95 -11.15 -8.89
CA LYS A 68 6.60 -11.80 -10.02
C LYS A 68 7.21 -13.15 -9.68
N VAL A 69 7.36 -13.45 -8.39
CA VAL A 69 7.99 -14.68 -7.89
C VAL A 69 6.96 -15.48 -7.11
N THR A 70 6.85 -16.77 -7.43
CA THR A 70 5.96 -17.67 -6.69
C THR A 70 6.72 -18.31 -5.53
N ASN A 71 6.25 -18.07 -4.31
CA ASN A 71 6.80 -18.67 -3.10
C ASN A 71 5.65 -19.13 -2.20
N GLU A 72 5.47 -20.44 -2.06
CA GLU A 72 4.36 -21.01 -1.28
C GLU A 72 4.49 -20.75 0.22
N ARG A 73 5.72 -20.60 0.73
CA ARG A 73 5.97 -20.34 2.15
C ARG A 73 5.80 -18.88 2.53
N ASP A 74 6.03 -17.99 1.56
CA ASP A 74 5.91 -16.56 1.77
C ASP A 74 5.20 -15.95 0.56
N PRO A 75 3.87 -16.12 0.47
CA PRO A 75 3.12 -15.68 -0.71
C PRO A 75 3.09 -14.15 -0.81
N SER A 76 3.01 -13.67 -2.05
CA SER A 76 2.79 -12.25 -2.33
C SER A 76 1.34 -11.86 -2.10
N ILE A 77 1.04 -10.56 -2.24
CA ILE A 77 -0.33 -10.06 -2.13
C ILE A 77 -1.28 -10.66 -3.17
N LEU A 78 -0.76 -11.15 -4.30
CA LEU A 78 -1.57 -11.82 -5.32
C LEU A 78 -1.87 -13.28 -5.00
N HIS A 79 -1.17 -13.88 -4.03
CA HIS A 79 -1.29 -15.31 -3.72
C HIS A 79 -1.72 -15.56 -2.28
N ALA A 80 -1.67 -14.56 -1.41
CA ALA A 80 -2.12 -14.70 -0.02
C ALA A 80 -3.60 -15.10 0.03
N PRO A 81 -3.98 -16.05 0.92
CA PRO A 81 -5.34 -16.61 0.90
C PRO A 81 -6.42 -15.67 1.45
N THR A 82 -6.07 -14.67 2.25
CA THR A 82 -7.04 -13.76 2.86
C THR A 82 -6.57 -12.30 2.78
N MET A 83 -7.52 -11.37 2.83
CA MET A 83 -7.18 -9.94 2.89
C MET A 83 -6.43 -9.58 4.17
N PHE A 84 -6.69 -10.28 5.27
CA PHE A 84 -5.92 -10.08 6.50
C PHE A 84 -4.43 -10.40 6.29
N GLN A 85 -4.13 -11.48 5.57
CA GLN A 85 -2.74 -11.82 5.25
C GLN A 85 -2.12 -10.84 4.26
N VAL A 86 -2.89 -10.33 3.30
CA VAL A 86 -2.44 -9.25 2.42
C VAL A 86 -2.07 -8.02 3.27
N ALA A 87 -2.90 -7.65 4.22
CA ALA A 87 -2.62 -6.52 5.12
C ALA A 87 -1.34 -6.74 5.94
N ARG A 88 -1.11 -7.96 6.41
CA ARG A 88 0.12 -8.30 7.12
C ARG A 88 1.36 -8.16 6.24
N ILE A 89 1.27 -8.59 4.98
CA ILE A 89 2.38 -8.46 4.02
C ILE A 89 2.71 -6.99 3.80
N VAL A 90 1.70 -6.14 3.59
CA VAL A 90 1.90 -4.70 3.39
C VAL A 90 2.51 -4.06 4.64
N SER A 91 1.99 -4.38 5.82
CA SER A 91 2.49 -3.85 7.09
C SER A 91 3.95 -4.26 7.34
N ARG A 92 4.27 -5.52 7.11
CA ARG A 92 5.64 -6.01 7.25
C ARG A 92 6.59 -5.31 6.29
N THR A 93 6.18 -5.16 5.03
CA THR A 93 6.99 -4.48 4.00
C THR A 93 7.25 -3.03 4.39
N LEU A 94 6.25 -2.32 4.86
CA LEU A 94 6.40 -0.94 5.33
C LEU A 94 7.38 -0.85 6.50
N SER A 95 7.27 -1.74 7.48
CA SER A 95 8.18 -1.77 8.63
C SER A 95 9.62 -2.06 8.22
N GLU A 96 9.83 -2.97 7.30
CA GLU A 96 11.15 -3.29 6.77
C GLU A 96 11.77 -2.11 6.02
N VAL A 97 11.00 -1.45 5.17
CA VAL A 97 11.48 -0.28 4.42
C VAL A 97 11.86 0.85 5.35
N ILE A 98 11.05 1.15 6.36
CA ILE A 98 11.36 2.20 7.34
C ILE A 98 12.60 1.80 8.16
N GLY A 99 12.69 0.55 8.58
CA GLY A 99 13.84 0.05 9.34
C GLY A 99 15.16 0.14 8.57
N ASP A 100 15.14 -0.15 7.29
CA ASP A 100 16.32 -0.05 6.43
C ASP A 100 16.73 1.40 6.18
N SER A 101 15.75 2.31 6.08
CA SER A 101 16.01 3.74 5.82
C SER A 101 16.45 4.50 7.07
N ALA A 102 16.04 4.06 8.25
CA ALA A 102 16.30 4.74 9.52
C ALA A 102 16.67 3.73 10.63
N PRO A 103 17.83 3.06 10.53
CA PRO A 103 18.24 2.07 11.52
C PRO A 103 18.34 2.69 12.91
N GLY A 104 17.73 2.04 13.90
CA GLY A 104 17.79 2.48 15.30
C GLY A 104 16.82 3.61 15.67
N GLN A 105 16.03 4.12 14.74
CA GLN A 105 14.98 5.10 15.03
C GLN A 105 13.65 4.41 15.28
N GLN A 106 12.81 5.02 16.11
CA GLN A 106 11.44 4.56 16.30
C GLN A 106 10.60 4.95 15.08
N VAL A 107 9.75 4.02 14.63
CA VAL A 107 8.90 4.23 13.46
C VAL A 107 8.02 5.46 13.59
N ALA A 108 7.51 5.76 14.80
CA ALA A 108 6.60 6.87 15.06
C ALA A 108 7.26 8.26 14.90
N ASP A 109 8.57 8.35 15.10
CA ASP A 109 9.31 9.62 15.09
C ASP A 109 10.13 9.79 13.81
N SER A 110 9.98 8.88 12.85
CA SER A 110 10.80 8.88 11.66
C SER A 110 10.30 9.87 10.61
N ALA A 111 11.22 10.64 10.01
CA ALA A 111 10.94 11.40 8.80
C ALA A 111 10.58 10.51 7.59
N PHE A 112 10.87 9.20 7.69
CA PHE A 112 10.56 8.21 6.66
C PHE A 112 9.21 7.51 6.87
N SER A 113 8.37 7.99 7.80
CA SER A 113 7.07 7.38 8.06
C SER A 113 6.11 7.56 6.88
N ALA A 114 5.16 6.64 6.81
CA ALA A 114 4.09 6.69 5.82
C ALA A 114 2.82 6.09 6.42
N THR A 115 1.69 6.55 5.91
CA THR A 115 0.36 6.00 6.22
C THR A 115 -0.22 5.42 4.95
N MET A 116 -0.87 4.27 5.06
CA MET A 116 -1.43 3.57 3.91
C MET A 116 -2.85 3.10 4.20
N ILE A 117 -3.70 3.20 3.18
CA ILE A 117 -5.05 2.63 3.21
C ILE A 117 -5.06 1.47 2.23
N LEU A 118 -5.31 0.28 2.75
CA LEU A 118 -5.38 -0.94 1.96
C LEU A 118 -6.82 -1.40 1.88
N GLY A 119 -7.27 -1.77 0.71
CA GLY A 119 -8.58 -2.37 0.55
C GLY A 119 -8.62 -3.32 -0.62
N GLY A 120 -9.61 -4.18 -0.62
CA GLY A 120 -9.79 -5.13 -1.70
C GLY A 120 -10.75 -6.23 -1.36
N GLN A 121 -10.87 -7.15 -2.31
CA GLN A 121 -11.72 -8.33 -2.18
C GLN A 121 -11.05 -9.50 -2.86
N ILE A 122 -11.12 -10.65 -2.20
CA ILE A 122 -10.74 -11.95 -2.74
C ILE A 122 -12.02 -12.75 -2.98
N LYS A 123 -12.09 -13.47 -4.11
CA LYS A 123 -13.24 -14.30 -4.46
C LYS A 123 -13.63 -15.23 -3.30
N GLY A 124 -14.91 -15.23 -2.94
CA GLY A 124 -15.43 -16.04 -1.84
C GLY A 124 -15.33 -15.38 -0.47
N SER A 125 -14.77 -14.17 -0.38
CA SER A 125 -14.63 -13.42 0.86
C SER A 125 -15.25 -12.04 0.76
N GLU A 126 -15.49 -11.39 1.91
CA GLU A 126 -16.01 -10.04 1.94
C GLU A 126 -14.93 -9.00 1.58
N MET A 127 -15.39 -7.86 1.11
CA MET A 127 -14.53 -6.68 0.94
C MET A 127 -13.98 -6.24 2.30
N ARG A 128 -12.71 -5.87 2.33
CA ARG A 128 -12.04 -5.39 3.55
C ARG A 128 -11.32 -4.08 3.28
N LEU A 129 -11.27 -3.25 4.32
CA LEU A 129 -10.58 -1.97 4.31
C LEU A 129 -9.74 -1.85 5.58
N TYR A 130 -8.44 -1.52 5.43
CA TYR A 130 -7.49 -1.40 6.53
C TYR A 130 -6.74 -0.06 6.45
N LEU A 131 -6.40 0.47 7.60
CA LEU A 131 -5.59 1.68 7.72
C LEU A 131 -4.26 1.36 8.41
#